data_43694ac0ae95956a90ac787effd3f7b3
#
_entry.id   43694ac0ae95956a90ac787effd3f7b3
#
_cell.length_a   1.000
_cell.length_b   1.000
_cell.length_c   1.000
_cell.angle_alpha   90.00
_cell.angle_beta   90.00
_cell.angle_gamma   90.00
#
_symmetry.space_group_name_H-M   'P 1'
#
loop_
_entity.id
_entity.type
_entity.pdbx_description
1 polymer ?
#
loop_
_entity_poly.entity_id
_entity_poly.type
_entity_poly.pdbx_seq_one_letter_code
_entity_poly.pdbx_strand_id
1 'polypeptide(L)'
;MRYYLTPLLLFIFFLHPSFANSLPSVPHILVIGEYEIRATPDILTLSLSISETGTEVAKARDSIEARSKELISSLKNIGIEKKDTSSAQLQITPHYNWNNRAQIYVGTEVSRTVEVILRDLSRYDDLIRSIIDAQVAKIHSSRLSSSKEKTLREDALRGAINDAMTKAKIMVAHLPEQIGPVYSISPQSTNTPFPGARLQMAEMSKQSAFEPGTIFFKESLQIVFYLVKEK
;
A
#
# COMPACT_ATOMS: atom_id res chain seq x y z
N MET A 1 4.53 -61.45 -37.78
CA MET A 1 3.62 -61.01 -36.74
C MET A 1 4.38 -60.06 -35.80
N ARG A 2 4.12 -58.75 -35.90
CA ARG A 2 4.76 -57.69 -35.03
C ARG A 2 3.68 -57.16 -34.12
N TYR A 3 3.80 -57.44 -32.83
CA TYR A 3 2.87 -56.93 -31.80
C TYR A 3 3.33 -55.52 -31.39
N TYR A 4 2.49 -54.50 -31.65
CA TYR A 4 2.70 -53.15 -31.12
C TYR A 4 2.09 -53.08 -29.73
N LEU A 5 2.95 -52.92 -28.74
CA LEU A 5 2.57 -52.68 -27.34
C LEU A 5 2.37 -51.16 -27.18
N THR A 6 1.12 -50.72 -27.08
CA THR A 6 0.77 -49.31 -26.74
C THR A 6 0.86 -49.09 -25.22
N PRO A 7 1.65 -48.14 -24.74
CA PRO A 7 1.66 -47.84 -23.31
C PRO A 7 0.37 -47.07 -22.94
N LEU A 8 -0.40 -47.64 -22.02
CA LEU A 8 -1.55 -47.00 -21.35
C LEU A 8 -1.03 -45.94 -20.38
N LEU A 9 -1.13 -44.66 -20.74
CA LEU A 9 -0.74 -43.53 -19.90
C LEU A 9 -1.81 -43.34 -18.83
N LEU A 10 -1.54 -43.79 -17.60
CA LEU A 10 -2.41 -43.64 -16.44
C LEU A 10 -2.35 -42.18 -15.95
N PHE A 11 -3.37 -41.37 -16.28
CA PHE A 11 -3.52 -40.00 -15.85
C PHE A 11 -4.03 -39.98 -14.40
N ILE A 12 -3.11 -39.82 -13.43
CA ILE A 12 -3.46 -39.70 -12.03
C ILE A 12 -3.97 -38.26 -11.81
N PHE A 13 -5.27 -38.10 -11.71
CA PHE A 13 -5.95 -36.88 -11.34
C PHE A 13 -5.68 -36.61 -9.84
N PHE A 14 -4.75 -35.72 -9.52
CA PHE A 14 -4.59 -35.20 -8.16
C PHE A 14 -5.80 -34.33 -7.82
N LEU A 15 -6.78 -34.90 -7.13
CA LEU A 15 -7.83 -34.17 -6.45
C LEU A 15 -7.18 -33.33 -5.33
N HIS A 16 -6.94 -32.04 -5.60
CA HIS A 16 -6.58 -31.12 -4.55
C HIS A 16 -7.83 -30.86 -3.70
N PRO A 17 -7.83 -31.14 -2.38
CA PRO A 17 -8.94 -30.74 -1.53
C PRO A 17 -8.99 -29.22 -1.51
N SER A 18 -9.96 -28.62 -2.16
CA SER A 18 -10.30 -27.22 -1.97
C SER A 18 -10.85 -27.07 -0.56
N PHE A 19 -10.08 -26.49 0.36
CA PHE A 19 -10.59 -26.03 1.65
C PHE A 19 -11.52 -24.84 1.39
N ALA A 20 -12.71 -25.12 0.89
CA ALA A 20 -13.80 -24.16 0.92
C ALA A 20 -14.11 -23.89 2.41
N ASN A 21 -14.16 -22.62 2.77
CA ASN A 21 -14.56 -22.18 4.11
C ASN A 21 -16.04 -22.56 4.29
N SER A 22 -16.29 -23.80 4.73
CA SER A 22 -17.65 -24.34 4.83
C SER A 22 -18.34 -23.72 6.04
N LEU A 23 -19.47 -23.07 5.81
CA LEU A 23 -20.37 -22.61 6.87
C LEU A 23 -20.85 -23.85 7.68
N PRO A 24 -21.17 -23.68 8.98
CA PRO A 24 -21.66 -24.78 9.80
C PRO A 24 -22.99 -25.33 9.26
N SER A 25 -23.22 -26.63 9.40
CA SER A 25 -24.46 -27.31 8.98
C SER A 25 -25.65 -27.06 9.93
N VAL A 26 -25.42 -26.40 11.06
CA VAL A 26 -26.42 -26.04 12.06
C VAL A 26 -26.87 -24.58 11.90
N PRO A 27 -28.02 -24.19 12.48
CA PRO A 27 -28.48 -22.80 12.40
C PRO A 27 -27.39 -21.81 12.82
N HIS A 28 -27.11 -20.84 11.97
CA HIS A 28 -26.08 -19.84 12.17
C HIS A 28 -26.41 -18.53 11.47
N ILE A 29 -25.70 -17.48 11.85
CA ILE A 29 -25.78 -16.19 11.19
C ILE A 29 -24.36 -15.75 10.82
N LEU A 30 -24.23 -15.17 9.65
CA LEU A 30 -22.99 -14.57 9.15
C LEU A 30 -23.17 -13.06 9.09
N VAL A 31 -22.25 -12.34 9.70
CA VAL A 31 -22.29 -10.88 9.78
C VAL A 31 -20.95 -10.30 9.34
N ILE A 32 -21.01 -9.23 8.58
CA ILE A 32 -19.83 -8.44 8.23
C ILE A 32 -19.84 -7.18 9.07
N GLY A 33 -18.79 -7.01 9.87
CA GLY A 33 -18.51 -5.79 10.60
C GLY A 33 -17.50 -4.94 9.87
N GLU A 34 -17.74 -3.65 9.85
CA GLU A 34 -16.86 -2.66 9.25
C GLU A 34 -16.74 -1.44 10.14
N TYR A 35 -15.54 -0.88 10.17
CA TYR A 35 -15.32 0.38 10.89
C TYR A 35 -14.22 1.19 10.20
N GLU A 36 -14.39 2.51 10.20
CA GLU A 36 -13.46 3.46 9.61
C GLU A 36 -13.08 4.53 10.63
N ILE A 37 -11.77 4.77 10.77
CA ILE A 37 -11.23 5.86 11.58
C ILE A 37 -10.58 6.88 10.66
N ARG A 38 -10.84 8.15 10.93
CA ARG A 38 -10.23 9.29 10.24
C ARG A 38 -9.11 9.84 11.09
N ALA A 39 -8.00 10.19 10.46
CA ALA A 39 -6.87 10.80 11.14
C ALA A 39 -6.21 11.86 10.24
N THR A 40 -5.63 12.88 10.87
CA THR A 40 -4.73 13.80 10.20
C THR A 40 -3.37 13.11 10.04
N PRO A 41 -2.81 13.02 8.83
CA PRO A 41 -1.47 12.45 8.64
C PRO A 41 -0.40 13.35 9.26
N ASP A 42 0.66 12.73 9.74
CA ASP A 42 1.84 13.39 10.32
C ASP A 42 3.15 12.89 9.68
N ILE A 43 3.06 12.00 8.70
CA ILE A 43 4.21 11.45 7.97
C ILE A 43 3.95 11.53 6.47
N LEU A 44 4.95 12.02 5.73
CA LEU A 44 5.00 11.96 4.27
C LEU A 44 6.17 11.08 3.83
N THR A 45 5.89 10.07 3.03
CA THR A 45 6.91 9.24 2.37
C THR A 45 6.95 9.60 0.89
N LEU A 46 8.12 10.00 0.39
CA LEU A 46 8.38 10.27 -1.02
C LEU A 46 9.33 9.22 -1.59
N SER A 47 9.03 8.72 -2.79
CA SER A 47 9.97 7.96 -3.60
C SER A 47 10.42 8.82 -4.76
N LEU A 48 11.71 9.11 -4.80
CA LEU A 48 12.35 10.05 -5.73
C LEU A 48 13.26 9.29 -6.69
N SER A 49 13.40 9.77 -7.92
CA SER A 49 14.42 9.27 -8.85
C SER A 49 15.34 10.40 -9.29
N ILE A 50 16.63 10.17 -9.15
CA ILE A 50 17.69 10.98 -9.77
C ILE A 50 18.13 10.19 -10.99
N SER A 51 17.99 10.74 -12.18
CA SER A 51 18.38 10.06 -13.43
C SER A 51 19.11 10.99 -14.37
N GLU A 52 19.97 10.39 -15.20
CA GLU A 52 20.68 11.05 -16.30
C GLU A 52 20.84 10.07 -17.45
N THR A 53 20.58 10.54 -18.67
CA THR A 53 20.74 9.74 -19.89
C THR A 53 21.87 10.32 -20.72
N GLY A 54 22.81 9.48 -21.09
CA GLY A 54 23.94 9.90 -21.91
C GLY A 54 24.66 8.72 -22.58
N THR A 55 25.55 9.03 -23.50
CA THR A 55 26.40 8.03 -24.17
C THR A 55 27.60 7.65 -23.32
N GLU A 56 28.04 8.52 -22.40
CA GLU A 56 29.15 8.29 -21.49
C GLU A 56 28.63 7.88 -20.10
N VAL A 57 28.42 6.59 -19.91
CA VAL A 57 27.85 5.99 -18.68
C VAL A 57 28.63 6.37 -17.41
N ALA A 58 29.97 6.48 -17.52
CA ALA A 58 30.82 6.87 -16.38
C ALA A 58 30.50 8.30 -15.88
N LYS A 59 30.32 9.25 -16.80
CA LYS A 59 29.95 10.63 -16.44
C LYS A 59 28.56 10.70 -15.86
N ALA A 60 27.59 9.99 -16.45
CA ALA A 60 26.24 9.92 -15.92
C ALA A 60 26.23 9.34 -14.49
N ARG A 61 27.01 8.28 -14.23
CA ARG A 61 27.18 7.71 -12.90
C ARG A 61 27.73 8.74 -11.90
N ASP A 62 28.81 9.42 -12.25
CA ASP A 62 29.47 10.37 -11.36
C ASP A 62 28.55 11.57 -11.05
N SER A 63 27.79 12.03 -12.02
CA SER A 63 26.74 13.04 -11.84
C SER A 63 25.66 12.58 -10.86
N ILE A 64 25.11 11.37 -11.04
CA ILE A 64 24.10 10.80 -10.14
C ILE A 64 24.65 10.63 -8.70
N GLU A 65 25.90 10.21 -8.55
CA GLU A 65 26.56 10.10 -7.22
C GLU A 65 26.68 11.45 -6.56
N ALA A 66 27.10 12.50 -7.28
CA ALA A 66 27.23 13.86 -6.75
C ALA A 66 25.85 14.41 -6.30
N ARG A 67 24.84 14.34 -7.18
CA ARG A 67 23.49 14.81 -6.90
C ARG A 67 22.81 14.04 -5.76
N SER A 68 23.05 12.73 -5.66
CA SER A 68 22.55 11.91 -4.54
C SER A 68 23.16 12.34 -3.21
N LYS A 69 24.48 12.62 -3.18
CA LYS A 69 25.16 13.12 -1.97
C LYS A 69 24.65 14.49 -1.57
N GLU A 70 24.45 15.37 -2.53
CA GLU A 70 23.89 16.71 -2.30
C GLU A 70 22.50 16.63 -1.69
N LEU A 71 21.59 15.83 -2.29
CA LEU A 71 20.25 15.59 -1.76
C LEU A 71 20.32 15.10 -0.30
N ILE A 72 21.07 14.02 -0.04
CA ILE A 72 21.16 13.43 1.30
C ILE A 72 21.72 14.44 2.32
N SER A 73 22.68 15.27 1.91
CA SER A 73 23.23 16.34 2.76
C SER A 73 22.19 17.41 3.07
N SER A 74 21.44 17.86 2.05
CA SER A 74 20.37 18.86 2.21
C SER A 74 19.24 18.32 3.11
N LEU A 75 18.84 17.06 2.93
CA LEU A 75 17.84 16.40 3.77
C LEU A 75 18.27 16.37 5.25
N LYS A 76 19.53 16.08 5.51
CA LYS A 76 20.09 16.14 6.88
C LYS A 76 20.02 17.54 7.46
N ASN A 77 20.35 18.58 6.68
CA ASN A 77 20.32 19.98 7.12
C ASN A 77 18.93 20.46 7.50
N ILE A 78 17.89 19.94 6.86
CA ILE A 78 16.49 20.21 7.22
C ILE A 78 15.95 19.26 8.30
N GLY A 79 16.81 18.49 8.98
CA GLY A 79 16.45 17.67 10.14
C GLY A 79 15.87 16.28 9.81
N ILE A 80 15.96 15.81 8.56
CA ILE A 80 15.59 14.43 8.23
C ILE A 80 16.72 13.50 8.70
N GLU A 81 16.36 12.54 9.54
CA GLU A 81 17.33 11.60 10.11
C GLU A 81 17.80 10.57 9.07
N LYS A 82 19.01 10.03 9.28
CA LYS A 82 19.58 9.00 8.40
C LYS A 82 18.68 7.77 8.26
N LYS A 83 17.98 7.37 9.32
CA LYS A 83 17.03 6.24 9.29
C LYS A 83 15.80 6.46 8.40
N ASP A 84 15.47 7.75 8.17
CA ASP A 84 14.31 8.17 7.36
C ASP A 84 14.70 8.49 5.91
N THR A 85 15.95 8.16 5.51
CA THR A 85 16.43 8.27 4.14
C THR A 85 17.06 6.96 3.71
N SER A 86 16.59 6.39 2.62
CA SER A 86 17.17 5.22 2.00
C SER A 86 17.54 5.51 0.55
N SER A 87 18.66 4.98 0.10
CA SER A 87 19.17 5.18 -1.26
C SER A 87 19.47 3.81 -1.86
N ALA A 88 18.78 3.48 -2.96
CA ALA A 88 18.96 2.23 -3.67
C ALA A 88 20.30 2.20 -4.44
N GLN A 89 20.66 1.00 -4.92
CA GLN A 89 21.76 0.83 -5.88
C GLN A 89 21.46 1.54 -7.18
N LEU A 90 22.51 1.85 -7.94
CA LEU A 90 22.37 2.40 -9.28
C LEU A 90 21.71 1.37 -10.22
N GLN A 91 20.78 1.86 -11.01
CA GLN A 91 20.18 1.14 -12.12
C GLN A 91 20.74 1.73 -13.43
N ILE A 92 21.16 0.87 -14.34
CA ILE A 92 21.75 1.24 -15.63
C ILE A 92 20.92 0.54 -16.72
N THR A 93 20.25 1.31 -17.56
CA THR A 93 19.32 0.78 -18.55
C THR A 93 19.53 1.47 -19.91
N PRO A 94 19.70 0.72 -21.01
CA PRO A 94 19.74 1.32 -22.35
C PRO A 94 18.45 2.06 -22.65
N HIS A 95 18.58 3.27 -23.20
CA HIS A 95 17.45 4.12 -23.57
C HIS A 95 17.30 4.19 -25.07
N TYR A 96 16.08 3.94 -25.58
CA TYR A 96 15.74 3.92 -26.99
C TYR A 96 14.56 4.84 -27.28
N ASN A 97 14.65 5.59 -28.38
CA ASN A 97 13.51 6.31 -28.92
C ASN A 97 12.90 5.56 -30.11
N TRP A 98 11.58 5.68 -30.29
CA TRP A 98 10.88 5.16 -31.45
C TRP A 98 10.83 6.22 -32.52
N ASN A 99 11.40 5.93 -33.68
CA ASN A 99 11.29 6.77 -34.88
C ASN A 99 10.92 5.90 -36.09
N ASN A 100 9.80 6.22 -36.76
CA ASN A 100 9.32 5.52 -37.95
C ASN A 100 9.32 3.97 -37.83
N ARG A 101 8.83 3.43 -36.73
CA ARG A 101 8.78 1.98 -36.41
C ARG A 101 10.13 1.31 -36.12
N ALA A 102 11.20 2.07 -36.00
CA ALA A 102 12.51 1.57 -35.60
C ALA A 102 12.88 2.08 -34.20
N GLN A 103 13.51 1.21 -33.39
CA GLN A 103 14.14 1.60 -32.14
C GLN A 103 15.52 2.17 -32.41
N ILE A 104 15.74 3.43 -32.05
CA ILE A 104 17.05 4.10 -32.16
C ILE A 104 17.61 4.25 -30.75
N TYR A 105 18.79 3.67 -30.51
CA TYR A 105 19.53 3.88 -29.27
C TYR A 105 19.93 5.35 -29.15
N VAL A 106 19.55 5.97 -28.02
CA VAL A 106 19.84 7.39 -27.73
C VAL A 106 20.82 7.57 -26.58
N GLY A 107 21.14 6.49 -25.87
CA GLY A 107 22.08 6.52 -24.75
C GLY A 107 21.74 5.48 -23.70
N THR A 108 22.42 5.56 -22.56
CA THR A 108 22.14 4.75 -21.38
C THR A 108 21.64 5.66 -20.27
N GLU A 109 20.50 5.32 -19.70
CA GLU A 109 19.99 5.96 -18.51
C GLU A 109 20.65 5.33 -17.28
N VAL A 110 21.26 6.18 -16.44
CA VAL A 110 21.71 5.83 -15.10
C VAL A 110 20.74 6.48 -14.12
N SER A 111 20.22 5.72 -13.19
CA SER A 111 19.25 6.23 -12.22
C SER A 111 19.47 5.65 -10.84
N ARG A 112 18.99 6.40 -9.84
CA ARG A 112 18.97 5.98 -8.44
C ARG A 112 17.65 6.39 -7.81
N THR A 113 17.02 5.45 -7.12
CA THR A 113 15.84 5.73 -6.29
C THR A 113 16.29 6.11 -4.89
N VAL A 114 15.72 7.20 -4.37
CA VAL A 114 15.89 7.66 -2.99
C VAL A 114 14.51 7.72 -2.35
N GLU A 115 14.33 7.05 -1.22
CA GLU A 115 13.14 7.16 -0.40
C GLU A 115 13.41 8.09 0.76
N VAL A 116 12.46 9.00 1.02
CA VAL A 116 12.55 10.03 2.07
C VAL A 116 11.27 9.99 2.89
N ILE A 117 11.41 9.92 4.21
CA ILE A 117 10.32 9.99 5.18
C ILE A 117 10.40 11.31 5.92
N LEU A 118 9.44 12.19 5.69
CA LEU A 118 9.29 13.45 6.40
C LEU A 118 8.30 13.27 7.54
N ARG A 119 8.76 13.45 8.79
CA ARG A 119 7.94 13.31 10.02
C ARG A 119 7.43 14.65 10.57
N ASP A 120 7.96 15.74 10.08
CA ASP A 120 7.49 17.08 10.38
C ASP A 120 7.00 17.73 9.09
N LEU A 121 5.71 17.69 8.86
CA LEU A 121 5.08 18.19 7.63
C LEU A 121 5.22 19.72 7.48
N SER A 122 5.54 20.46 8.54
CA SER A 122 5.82 21.90 8.45
C SER A 122 7.09 22.19 7.63
N ARG A 123 7.96 21.20 7.46
CA ARG A 123 9.18 21.26 6.65
C ARG A 123 9.00 20.83 5.19
N TYR A 124 7.75 20.69 4.74
CA TYR A 124 7.47 20.26 3.37
C TYR A 124 8.12 21.18 2.32
N ASP A 125 8.03 22.49 2.49
CA ASP A 125 8.61 23.45 1.54
C ASP A 125 10.13 23.36 1.47
N ASP A 126 10.79 23.14 2.62
CA ASP A 126 12.24 22.93 2.68
C ASP A 126 12.65 21.63 1.98
N LEU A 127 11.85 20.57 2.14
CA LEU A 127 12.04 19.29 1.44
C LEU A 127 11.93 19.47 -0.08
N ILE A 128 10.90 20.18 -0.55
CA ILE A 128 10.72 20.42 -1.99
C ILE A 128 11.88 21.26 -2.56
N ARG A 129 12.37 22.27 -1.85
CA ARG A 129 13.58 23.01 -2.27
C ARG A 129 14.78 22.09 -2.40
N SER A 130 15.05 21.24 -1.39
CA SER A 130 16.16 20.28 -1.44
C SER A 130 16.06 19.32 -2.64
N ILE A 131 14.84 18.92 -3.01
CA ILE A 131 14.56 18.08 -4.18
C ILE A 131 14.88 18.83 -5.48
N ILE A 132 14.48 20.10 -5.58
CA ILE A 132 14.71 20.94 -6.76
C ILE A 132 16.22 21.23 -6.91
N ASP A 133 16.89 21.64 -5.85
CA ASP A 133 18.31 21.99 -5.84
C ASP A 133 19.19 20.79 -6.26
N ALA A 134 18.85 19.59 -5.79
CA ALA A 134 19.51 18.34 -6.18
C ALA A 134 19.12 17.85 -7.57
N GLN A 135 18.33 18.62 -8.33
CA GLN A 135 17.87 18.28 -9.69
C GLN A 135 17.24 16.87 -9.77
N VAL A 136 16.40 16.52 -8.80
CA VAL A 136 15.67 15.24 -8.83
C VAL A 136 14.79 15.19 -10.09
N ALA A 137 14.96 14.13 -10.87
CA ALA A 137 14.28 14.01 -12.17
C ALA A 137 12.78 13.72 -12.02
N LYS A 138 12.39 12.95 -10.99
CA LYS A 138 11.01 12.51 -10.83
C LYS A 138 10.65 12.15 -9.39
N ILE A 139 9.44 12.50 -8.99
CA ILE A 139 8.76 11.94 -7.81
C ILE A 139 7.87 10.79 -8.30
N HIS A 140 8.21 9.55 -7.92
CA HIS A 140 7.46 8.37 -8.35
C HIS A 140 6.18 8.17 -7.54
N SER A 141 6.27 8.39 -6.24
CA SER A 141 5.13 8.27 -5.34
C SER A 141 5.24 9.23 -4.16
N SER A 142 4.08 9.62 -3.69
CA SER A 142 3.88 10.41 -2.48
C SER A 142 2.80 9.73 -1.65
N ARG A 143 3.11 9.39 -0.40
CA ARG A 143 2.18 8.72 0.50
C ARG A 143 2.16 9.40 1.85
N LEU A 144 0.97 9.81 2.26
CA LEU A 144 0.70 10.29 3.61
C LEU A 144 0.33 9.11 4.53
N SER A 145 0.83 9.12 5.74
CA SER A 145 0.55 8.11 6.75
C SER A 145 0.52 8.73 8.16
N SER A 146 0.30 7.91 9.18
CA SER A 146 0.33 8.37 10.56
C SER A 146 1.34 7.58 11.39
N SER A 147 2.06 8.28 12.27
CA SER A 147 2.90 7.66 13.29
C SER A 147 2.12 6.72 14.21
N LYS A 148 0.79 6.91 14.29
CA LYS A 148 -0.15 6.11 15.08
C LYS A 148 -0.88 5.06 14.25
N GLU A 149 -0.44 4.75 13.02
CA GLU A 149 -1.13 3.83 12.10
C GLU A 149 -1.49 2.50 12.77
N LYS A 150 -0.55 1.89 13.51
CA LYS A 150 -0.80 0.62 14.20
C LYS A 150 -1.96 0.72 15.18
N THR A 151 -1.96 1.72 16.05
CA THR A 151 -3.02 1.93 17.05
C THR A 151 -4.36 2.22 16.37
N LEU A 152 -4.35 3.06 15.32
CA LEU A 152 -5.57 3.40 14.58
C LEU A 152 -6.19 2.18 13.89
N ARG A 153 -5.35 1.28 13.33
CA ARG A 153 -5.83 0.00 12.76
C ARG A 153 -6.39 -0.94 13.83
N GLU A 154 -5.73 -1.04 14.99
CA GLU A 154 -6.22 -1.83 16.11
C GLU A 154 -7.57 -1.29 16.62
N ASP A 155 -7.73 0.02 16.69
CA ASP A 155 -8.98 0.66 17.09
C ASP A 155 -10.07 0.44 16.03
N ALA A 156 -9.74 0.54 14.74
CA ALA A 156 -10.64 0.24 13.64
C ALA A 156 -11.11 -1.22 13.68
N LEU A 157 -10.21 -2.15 13.96
CA LEU A 157 -10.55 -3.57 14.11
C LEU A 157 -11.50 -3.82 15.29
N ARG A 158 -11.24 -3.18 16.44
CA ARG A 158 -12.16 -3.23 17.59
C ARG A 158 -13.54 -2.67 17.23
N GLY A 159 -13.58 -1.56 16.51
CA GLY A 159 -14.81 -0.97 15.99
C GLY A 159 -15.57 -1.92 15.07
N ALA A 160 -14.88 -2.59 14.15
CA ALA A 160 -15.49 -3.56 13.23
C ALA A 160 -16.07 -4.77 13.95
N ILE A 161 -15.40 -5.28 15.00
CA ILE A 161 -15.95 -6.36 15.86
C ILE A 161 -17.24 -5.90 16.54
N ASN A 162 -17.24 -4.69 17.12
CA ASN A 162 -18.43 -4.13 17.79
C ASN A 162 -19.59 -3.90 16.82
N ASP A 163 -19.31 -3.46 15.59
CA ASP A 163 -20.30 -3.30 14.54
C ASP A 163 -20.92 -4.66 14.16
N ALA A 164 -20.09 -5.70 13.95
CA ALA A 164 -20.58 -7.06 13.70
C ALA A 164 -21.48 -7.59 14.82
N MET A 165 -21.08 -7.38 16.08
CA MET A 165 -21.87 -7.79 17.24
C MET A 165 -23.22 -7.05 17.30
N THR A 166 -23.20 -5.75 16.99
CA THR A 166 -24.42 -4.93 16.97
C THR A 166 -25.36 -5.39 15.86
N LYS A 167 -24.83 -5.61 14.65
CA LYS A 167 -25.62 -6.11 13.52
C LYS A 167 -26.19 -7.50 13.83
N ALA A 168 -25.41 -8.40 14.44
CA ALA A 168 -25.89 -9.71 14.84
C ALA A 168 -27.07 -9.61 15.80
N LYS A 169 -26.99 -8.75 16.85
CA LYS A 169 -28.09 -8.52 17.80
C LYS A 169 -29.35 -7.99 17.10
N ILE A 170 -29.20 -7.05 16.18
CA ILE A 170 -30.33 -6.51 15.41
C ILE A 170 -30.99 -7.61 14.57
N MET A 171 -30.20 -8.47 13.92
CA MET A 171 -30.73 -9.53 13.07
C MET A 171 -31.54 -10.58 13.83
N VAL A 172 -31.14 -10.94 15.05
CA VAL A 172 -31.85 -11.93 15.85
C VAL A 172 -32.99 -11.33 16.72
N ALA A 173 -33.10 -10.01 16.81
CA ALA A 173 -34.07 -9.36 17.71
C ALA A 173 -35.54 -9.72 17.43
N HIS A 174 -35.86 -10.23 16.25
CA HIS A 174 -37.19 -10.64 15.85
C HIS A 174 -37.28 -12.13 15.50
N LEU A 175 -36.29 -12.92 15.92
CA LEU A 175 -36.24 -14.38 15.73
C LEU A 175 -36.45 -15.09 17.08
N PRO A 176 -36.95 -16.33 17.06
CA PRO A 176 -37.04 -17.14 18.27
C PRO A 176 -35.69 -17.65 18.79
N GLU A 177 -34.65 -17.45 17.98
CA GLU A 177 -33.27 -17.84 18.32
C GLU A 177 -32.50 -16.67 18.90
N GLN A 178 -31.45 -16.99 19.68
CA GLN A 178 -30.49 -16.04 20.24
C GLN A 178 -29.11 -16.27 19.65
N ILE A 179 -28.23 -15.25 19.77
CA ILE A 179 -26.83 -15.38 19.38
C ILE A 179 -26.14 -16.37 20.32
N GLY A 180 -25.61 -17.42 19.76
CA GLY A 180 -24.78 -18.40 20.43
C GLY A 180 -23.28 -18.06 20.35
N PRO A 181 -22.41 -19.04 20.63
CA PRO A 181 -20.97 -18.89 20.50
C PRO A 181 -20.52 -18.51 19.09
N VAL A 182 -19.37 -17.87 19.00
CA VAL A 182 -18.70 -17.61 17.71
C VAL A 182 -18.21 -18.92 17.10
N TYR A 183 -18.55 -19.20 15.87
CA TYR A 183 -18.03 -20.31 15.08
C TYR A 183 -16.70 -19.95 14.41
N SER A 184 -16.64 -18.81 13.74
CA SER A 184 -15.42 -18.34 13.05
C SER A 184 -15.37 -16.83 12.98
N ILE A 185 -14.14 -16.31 12.94
CA ILE A 185 -13.84 -14.92 12.64
C ILE A 185 -12.80 -14.92 11.52
N SER A 186 -13.06 -14.20 10.44
CA SER A 186 -12.16 -14.08 9.32
C SER A 186 -11.97 -12.61 8.98
N PRO A 187 -10.73 -12.10 9.02
CA PRO A 187 -10.46 -10.77 8.47
C PRO A 187 -10.83 -10.74 6.99
N GLN A 188 -11.54 -9.72 6.59
CA GLN A 188 -11.77 -9.45 5.17
C GLN A 188 -10.64 -8.54 4.71
N SER A 189 -9.75 -9.07 3.85
CA SER A 189 -8.76 -8.22 3.20
C SER A 189 -9.50 -7.23 2.31
N THR A 190 -9.65 -6.01 2.80
CA THR A 190 -10.02 -4.90 1.92
C THR A 190 -8.80 -4.56 1.08
N ASN A 191 -8.54 -5.38 0.04
CA ASN A 191 -7.63 -5.01 -1.05
C ASN A 191 -8.29 -3.92 -1.92
N THR A 192 -8.89 -2.94 -1.32
CA THR A 192 -9.12 -1.69 -2.03
C THR A 192 -7.78 -1.01 -2.16
N PRO A 193 -7.26 -0.82 -3.40
CA PRO A 193 -6.18 0.13 -3.60
C PRO A 193 -6.64 1.41 -2.92
N PHE A 194 -5.81 1.92 -2.02
CA PHE A 194 -6.05 3.17 -1.32
C PHE A 194 -6.56 4.18 -2.36
N PRO A 195 -7.81 4.63 -2.35
CA PRO A 195 -8.18 5.78 -3.14
C PRO A 195 -7.32 6.90 -2.58
N GLY A 196 -6.33 7.31 -3.38
CA GLY A 196 -5.46 8.42 -3.01
C GLY A 196 -6.33 9.50 -2.40
N ALA A 197 -5.87 10.09 -1.30
CA ALA A 197 -6.56 11.12 -0.56
C ALA A 197 -7.40 11.96 -1.53
N ARG A 198 -8.71 11.84 -1.48
CA ARG A 198 -9.58 12.80 -2.18
C ARG A 198 -9.29 14.13 -1.51
N LEU A 199 -8.48 14.93 -2.20
CA LEU A 199 -8.29 16.32 -1.87
C LEU A 199 -9.67 16.97 -1.90
N GLN A 200 -10.36 17.00 -0.77
CA GLN A 200 -11.41 18.00 -0.58
C GLN A 200 -10.65 19.32 -0.51
N MET A 201 -10.81 20.11 -1.55
CA MET A 201 -10.34 21.49 -1.58
C MET A 201 -11.02 22.24 -0.43
N ALA A 202 -10.36 22.30 0.71
CA ALA A 202 -10.69 23.24 1.76
C ALA A 202 -10.13 24.60 1.36
N GLU A 203 -10.83 25.65 1.70
CA GLU A 203 -10.53 27.04 1.34
C GLU A 203 -9.06 27.39 1.62
N MET A 204 -8.40 27.94 0.59
CA MET A 204 -7.00 28.33 0.60
C MET A 204 -6.70 29.30 1.74
N SER A 205 -5.99 28.87 2.76
CA SER A 205 -5.26 29.74 3.66
C SER A 205 -3.92 30.11 3.02
N LYS A 206 -3.53 31.38 3.09
CA LYS A 206 -2.50 32.04 2.28
C LYS A 206 -1.04 31.70 2.64
N GLN A 207 -0.71 30.58 3.30
CA GLN A 207 0.63 30.41 3.85
C GLN A 207 1.41 29.13 3.45
N SER A 208 0.76 28.10 2.95
CA SER A 208 1.42 26.95 2.30
C SER A 208 0.40 26.31 1.37
N ALA A 209 0.80 25.96 0.14
CA ALA A 209 -0.04 25.23 -0.81
C ALA A 209 -0.19 23.75 -0.43
N PHE A 210 0.51 23.27 0.59
CA PHE A 210 0.48 21.89 1.05
C PHE A 210 -0.46 21.74 2.24
N GLU A 211 -1.61 21.13 2.00
CA GLU A 211 -2.53 20.68 3.04
C GLU A 211 -2.66 19.16 3.00
N PRO A 212 -2.22 18.44 4.04
CA PRO A 212 -2.13 16.99 4.00
C PRO A 212 -3.50 16.28 4.00
N GLY A 213 -4.61 16.99 4.26
CA GLY A 213 -5.95 16.44 4.26
C GLY A 213 -6.18 15.40 5.34
N THR A 214 -7.03 14.41 5.07
CA THR A 214 -7.40 13.34 6.01
C THR A 214 -7.11 11.97 5.39
N ILE A 215 -6.55 11.07 6.19
CA ILE A 215 -6.37 9.66 5.84
C ILE A 215 -7.38 8.79 6.60
N PHE A 216 -7.66 7.61 6.05
CA PHE A 216 -8.68 6.70 6.56
C PHE A 216 -8.07 5.35 6.86
N PHE A 217 -8.44 4.76 7.99
CA PHE A 217 -8.11 3.40 8.38
C PHE A 217 -9.40 2.61 8.47
N LYS A 218 -9.66 1.79 7.46
CA LYS A 218 -10.84 0.94 7.40
C LYS A 218 -10.44 -0.51 7.65
N GLU A 219 -11.14 -1.17 8.58
CA GLU A 219 -11.03 -2.60 8.82
C GLU A 219 -12.39 -3.25 8.60
N SER A 220 -12.37 -4.46 8.09
CA SER A 220 -13.55 -5.28 7.84
C SER A 220 -13.27 -6.71 8.24
N LEU A 221 -14.25 -7.36 8.83
CA LEU A 221 -14.19 -8.76 9.20
C LEU A 221 -15.55 -9.43 9.09
N GLN A 222 -15.51 -10.73 8.91
CA GLN A 222 -16.68 -11.59 8.87
C GLN A 222 -16.70 -12.42 10.15
N ILE A 223 -17.84 -12.45 10.83
CA ILE A 223 -18.08 -13.32 11.99
C ILE A 223 -19.27 -14.23 11.70
N VAL A 224 -19.11 -15.50 11.99
CA VAL A 224 -20.18 -16.48 11.99
C VAL A 224 -20.51 -16.85 13.42
N PHE A 225 -21.77 -16.67 13.82
CA PHE A 225 -22.31 -17.06 15.12
C PHE A 225 -23.24 -18.25 14.98
N TYR A 226 -23.19 -19.19 15.89
CA TYR A 226 -24.26 -20.15 16.04
C TYR A 226 -25.55 -19.47 16.52
N LEU A 227 -26.68 -20.01 16.14
CA LEU A 227 -27.98 -19.65 16.68
C LEU A 227 -28.42 -20.72 17.69
N VAL A 228 -28.87 -20.29 18.87
CA VAL A 228 -29.35 -21.17 19.95
C VAL A 228 -30.81 -20.82 20.26
N LYS A 229 -31.60 -21.83 20.62
CA LYS A 229 -32.97 -21.59 21.06
C LYS A 229 -32.97 -20.93 22.42
N GLU A 230 -33.89 -20.00 22.61
CA GLU A 230 -34.17 -19.48 23.94
C GLU A 230 -34.61 -20.63 24.89
N LYS A 231 -34.06 -20.67 26.07
CA LYS A 231 -34.42 -21.71 27.07
C LYS A 231 -35.73 -21.36 27.75
#